data_feada854a1cc9a05435a43fb6d7e5316
#
_entry.id   feada854a1cc9a05435a43fb6d7e5316
#
_cell.length_a   1.000
_cell.length_b   1.000
_cell.length_c   1.000
_cell.angle_alpha   90.00
_cell.angle_beta   90.00
_cell.angle_gamma   90.00
#
_symmetry.space_group_name_H-M   'P 1'
#
loop_
_entity.id
_entity.type
_entity.pdbx_description
1 polymer ?
#
loop_
_entity_poly.entity_id
_entity_poly.type
_entity_poly.pdbx_seq_one_letter_code
_entity_poly.pdbx_strand_id
1 'polypeptide(L)'
;MLLRALFASACLTLAVPASADTALFTADGYRATLYRSPTPDKAPPAQTLDTAQLQALLQQQPPPLLIDVYKRPWLHGRFIDSEPHANLPHSHWLANTGDGQLDDAWARYFSRHLQRLSHGDKQRAVVFYCRSDCWLSWNAVKCADALGYTRLYWYRDGLDAWENAGLPVHPATPEAFP
;
A
#
# COMPACT_ATOMS: atom_id res chain seq x y z
N MET A 1 -23.40 -32.16 70.54
CA MET A 1 -23.91 -31.48 69.34
C MET A 1 -22.74 -30.68 68.76
N LEU A 2 -22.11 -31.23 67.68
CA LEU A 2 -21.04 -30.51 66.98
C LEU A 2 -21.63 -29.81 65.76
N LEU A 3 -21.51 -28.48 65.74
CA LEU A 3 -21.88 -27.64 64.61
C LEU A 3 -20.73 -27.64 63.56
N ARG A 4 -20.93 -28.20 62.38
CA ARG A 4 -19.99 -28.12 61.25
C ARG A 4 -20.28 -26.85 60.46
N ALA A 5 -19.36 -25.88 60.43
CA ALA A 5 -19.43 -24.73 59.58
C ALA A 5 -18.86 -25.10 58.20
N LEU A 6 -19.66 -24.96 57.16
CA LEU A 6 -19.27 -25.10 55.74
C LEU A 6 -18.76 -23.73 55.26
N PHE A 7 -17.46 -23.65 54.94
CA PHE A 7 -16.86 -22.53 54.23
C PHE A 7 -17.07 -22.75 52.71
N ALA A 8 -17.90 -21.93 52.12
CA ALA A 8 -18.01 -21.88 50.67
C ALA A 8 -16.90 -20.96 50.13
N SER A 9 -15.95 -21.55 49.44
CA SER A 9 -14.86 -20.79 48.76
C SER A 9 -15.40 -20.30 47.40
N ALA A 10 -15.61 -19.00 47.26
CA ALA A 10 -15.98 -18.39 46.01
C ALA A 10 -14.69 -18.18 45.18
N CYS A 11 -14.56 -18.97 44.11
CA CYS A 11 -13.50 -18.80 43.13
C CYS A 11 -13.86 -17.63 42.20
N LEU A 12 -13.20 -16.49 42.40
CA LEU A 12 -13.31 -15.31 41.54
C LEU A 12 -12.45 -15.53 40.29
N THR A 13 -13.05 -15.91 39.17
CA THR A 13 -12.35 -16.01 37.89
C THR A 13 -12.14 -14.62 37.32
N LEU A 14 -10.91 -14.12 37.36
CA LEU A 14 -10.48 -12.91 36.66
C LEU A 14 -10.51 -13.21 35.16
N ALA A 15 -11.48 -12.66 34.44
CA ALA A 15 -11.49 -12.64 32.98
C ALA A 15 -10.37 -11.68 32.52
N VAL A 16 -9.28 -12.23 31.98
CA VAL A 16 -8.25 -11.46 31.30
C VAL A 16 -8.88 -10.96 29.99
N PRO A 17 -8.93 -9.63 29.71
CA PRO A 17 -9.40 -9.16 28.43
C PRO A 17 -8.46 -9.69 27.36
N ALA A 18 -8.97 -10.46 26.39
CA ALA A 18 -8.26 -10.85 25.20
C ALA A 18 -7.94 -9.56 24.44
N SER A 19 -6.67 -9.17 24.39
CA SER A 19 -6.21 -8.15 23.46
C SER A 19 -6.57 -8.64 22.06
N ALA A 20 -7.39 -7.89 21.34
CA ALA A 20 -7.67 -8.17 19.95
C ALA A 20 -6.34 -8.03 19.19
N ASP A 21 -5.72 -9.15 18.86
CA ASP A 21 -4.52 -9.20 18.02
C ASP A 21 -4.94 -8.64 16.66
N THR A 22 -4.50 -7.42 16.34
CA THR A 22 -4.84 -6.77 15.07
C THR A 22 -4.25 -7.63 13.96
N ALA A 23 -5.10 -8.29 13.19
CA ALA A 23 -4.66 -9.19 12.14
C ALA A 23 -3.74 -8.45 11.15
N LEU A 24 -2.59 -9.04 10.82
CA LEU A 24 -1.64 -8.45 9.87
C LEU A 24 -2.22 -8.34 8.46
N PHE A 25 -3.16 -9.22 8.13
CA PHE A 25 -3.81 -9.29 6.83
C PHE A 25 -5.32 -9.32 6.97
N THR A 26 -6.01 -8.75 5.99
CA THR A 26 -7.45 -8.90 5.82
C THR A 26 -7.80 -10.32 5.39
N ALA A 27 -9.08 -10.71 5.44
CA ALA A 27 -9.56 -11.98 4.92
C ALA A 27 -9.23 -12.17 3.42
N ASP A 28 -9.22 -11.07 2.66
CA ASP A 28 -8.89 -11.06 1.22
C ASP A 28 -7.38 -11.03 0.96
N GLY A 29 -6.56 -11.08 2.02
CA GLY A 29 -5.11 -11.18 1.94
C GLY A 29 -4.40 -9.87 1.60
N TYR A 30 -4.97 -8.71 1.92
CA TYR A 30 -4.26 -7.43 1.91
C TYR A 30 -3.54 -7.20 3.22
N ARG A 31 -2.36 -6.62 3.19
CA ARG A 31 -1.70 -6.16 4.41
C ARG A 31 -2.53 -5.06 5.06
N ALA A 32 -2.94 -5.26 6.32
CA ALA A 32 -3.87 -4.37 7.01
C ALA A 32 -3.17 -3.43 8.01
N THR A 33 -2.01 -3.83 8.51
CA THR A 33 -1.27 -3.10 9.54
C THR A 33 0.24 -3.23 9.32
N LEU A 34 1.05 -2.47 10.08
CA LEU A 34 2.51 -2.50 10.03
C LEU A 34 3.03 -2.40 8.58
N TYR A 35 2.52 -1.42 7.84
CA TYR A 35 2.87 -1.22 6.43
C TYR A 35 4.37 -0.95 6.19
N ARG A 36 5.09 -0.43 7.18
CA ARG A 36 6.55 -0.27 7.16
C ARG A 36 7.19 -1.42 7.93
N SER A 37 7.39 -2.52 7.24
CA SER A 37 8.03 -3.75 7.75
C SER A 37 8.55 -4.57 6.56
N PRO A 38 9.47 -5.53 6.79
CA PRO A 38 10.00 -6.34 5.69
C PRO A 38 8.92 -6.89 4.77
N THR A 39 9.08 -6.66 3.47
CA THR A 39 8.17 -7.12 2.43
C THR A 39 8.67 -8.44 1.82
N PRO A 40 7.79 -9.26 1.20
CA PRO A 40 8.22 -10.44 0.48
C PRO A 40 9.04 -10.07 -0.77
N ASP A 41 9.68 -11.05 -1.39
CA ASP A 41 10.45 -10.84 -2.62
C ASP A 41 9.56 -10.67 -3.86
N LYS A 42 8.28 -11.00 -3.76
CA LYS A 42 7.33 -11.00 -4.88
C LYS A 42 5.98 -10.41 -4.48
N ALA A 43 5.32 -9.80 -5.45
CA ALA A 43 3.93 -9.31 -5.36
C ALA A 43 3.10 -9.89 -6.53
N PRO A 44 2.73 -11.18 -6.49
CA PRO A 44 1.94 -11.77 -7.57
C PRO A 44 0.62 -11.00 -7.80
N PRO A 45 0.19 -10.84 -9.08
CA PRO A 45 0.82 -11.39 -10.29
C PRO A 45 1.92 -10.48 -10.91
N ALA A 46 2.30 -9.36 -10.26
CA ALA A 46 3.27 -8.43 -10.82
C ALA A 46 4.68 -9.04 -10.91
N GLN A 47 5.40 -8.62 -11.93
CA GLN A 47 6.84 -8.81 -11.98
C GLN A 47 7.53 -7.84 -11.00
N THR A 48 8.33 -8.38 -10.08
CA THR A 48 9.19 -7.56 -9.21
C THR A 48 10.36 -7.00 -10.02
N LEU A 49 10.66 -5.72 -9.83
CA LEU A 49 11.75 -5.01 -10.49
C LEU A 49 12.77 -4.51 -9.47
N ASP A 50 14.04 -4.63 -9.81
CA ASP A 50 15.12 -3.82 -9.24
C ASP A 50 15.26 -2.49 -9.99
N THR A 51 16.19 -1.62 -9.54
CA THR A 51 16.40 -0.29 -10.14
C THR A 51 16.88 -0.37 -11.60
N ALA A 52 17.77 -1.30 -11.93
CA ALA A 52 18.29 -1.45 -13.30
C ALA A 52 17.19 -1.94 -14.27
N GLN A 53 16.38 -2.89 -13.80
CA GLN A 53 15.23 -3.40 -14.56
C GLN A 53 14.17 -2.32 -14.78
N LEU A 54 13.91 -1.48 -13.76
CA LEU A 54 13.00 -0.35 -13.91
C LEU A 54 13.54 0.66 -14.92
N GLN A 55 14.83 1.04 -14.86
CA GLN A 55 15.44 1.92 -15.83
C GLN A 55 15.33 1.38 -17.27
N ALA A 56 15.54 0.08 -17.46
CA ALA A 56 15.36 -0.55 -18.76
C ALA A 56 13.90 -0.52 -19.24
N LEU A 57 12.95 -0.76 -18.33
CA LEU A 57 11.52 -0.72 -18.63
C LEU A 57 11.06 0.69 -19.04
N LEU A 58 11.62 1.74 -18.43
CA LEU A 58 11.32 3.13 -18.76
C LEU A 58 11.76 3.56 -20.18
N GLN A 59 12.65 2.81 -20.83
CA GLN A 59 13.04 3.07 -22.21
C GLN A 59 12.05 2.53 -23.25
N GLN A 60 11.06 1.76 -22.83
CA GLN A 60 10.03 1.24 -23.73
C GLN A 60 9.12 2.36 -24.27
N GLN A 61 8.52 2.12 -25.44
CA GLN A 61 7.56 3.03 -26.05
C GLN A 61 6.21 2.30 -26.24
N PRO A 62 5.15 2.78 -25.63
CA PRO A 62 5.08 3.85 -24.66
C PRO A 62 5.70 3.43 -23.29
N PRO A 63 6.28 4.35 -22.51
CA PRO A 63 6.84 4.02 -21.20
C PRO A 63 5.72 3.59 -20.24
N PRO A 64 6.01 2.78 -19.20
CA PRO A 64 5.01 2.37 -18.23
C PRO A 64 4.45 3.58 -17.46
N LEU A 65 3.27 3.43 -16.91
CA LEU A 65 2.76 4.33 -15.88
C LEU A 65 3.50 4.06 -14.57
N LEU A 66 4.00 5.11 -13.92
CA LEU A 66 4.60 5.04 -12.60
C LEU A 66 3.60 5.55 -11.56
N ILE A 67 3.25 4.72 -10.60
CA ILE A 67 2.27 5.04 -9.57
C ILE A 67 2.93 4.92 -8.20
N ASP A 68 3.14 6.07 -7.55
CA ASP A 68 3.48 6.14 -6.15
C ASP A 68 2.21 6.01 -5.30
N VAL A 69 2.27 5.20 -4.26
CA VAL A 69 1.14 4.99 -3.34
C VAL A 69 1.51 5.30 -1.88
N TYR A 70 2.62 6.00 -1.67
CA TYR A 70 3.04 6.38 -0.32
C TYR A 70 1.98 7.20 0.40
N LYS A 71 1.94 7.09 1.73
CA LYS A 71 0.92 7.77 2.55
C LYS A 71 1.14 9.28 2.63
N ARG A 72 0.03 10.02 2.61
CA ARG A 72 -0.07 11.44 2.94
C ARG A 72 -1.22 11.62 3.92
N PRO A 73 -1.04 12.35 5.04
CA PRO A 73 -2.14 12.65 5.94
C PRO A 73 -3.33 13.27 5.20
N TRP A 74 -4.52 12.76 5.50
CA TRP A 74 -5.78 13.25 4.95
C TRP A 74 -6.67 13.74 6.07
N LEU A 75 -7.06 15.01 6.03
CA LEU A 75 -7.86 15.63 7.08
C LEU A 75 -8.77 16.71 6.49
N HIS A 76 -10.00 16.78 6.97
CA HIS A 76 -10.99 17.76 6.51
C HIS A 76 -11.17 17.83 4.99
N GLY A 77 -11.18 16.67 4.32
CA GLY A 77 -11.40 16.56 2.89
C GLY A 77 -10.21 17.01 2.01
N ARG A 78 -8.99 17.05 2.55
CA ARG A 78 -7.78 17.41 1.80
C ARG A 78 -6.54 16.69 2.29
N PHE A 79 -5.56 16.54 1.40
CA PHE A 79 -4.22 16.14 1.78
C PHE A 79 -3.53 17.25 2.56
N ILE A 80 -2.87 16.88 3.66
CA ILE A 80 -2.12 17.82 4.50
C ILE A 80 -0.65 17.79 4.07
N ASP A 81 -0.14 18.96 3.75
CA ASP A 81 1.26 19.13 3.37
C ASP A 81 2.14 19.20 4.64
N SER A 82 2.38 18.02 5.25
CA SER A 82 3.09 17.89 6.52
C SER A 82 4.61 17.84 6.35
N GLU A 83 5.08 17.31 5.21
CA GLU A 83 6.49 17.16 4.89
C GLU A 83 6.70 17.10 3.37
N PRO A 84 7.86 17.55 2.84
CA PRO A 84 8.18 17.38 1.43
C PRO A 84 8.14 15.92 1.01
N HIS A 85 7.65 15.67 -0.20
CA HIS A 85 7.69 14.36 -0.84
C HIS A 85 8.20 14.50 -2.26
N ALA A 86 8.93 13.50 -2.74
CA ALA A 86 9.44 13.45 -4.09
C ALA A 86 9.06 12.12 -4.74
N ASN A 87 8.88 12.16 -6.04
CA ASN A 87 8.57 11.00 -6.86
C ASN A 87 9.67 10.74 -7.90
N LEU A 88 9.70 9.52 -8.42
CA LEU A 88 10.39 9.23 -9.67
C LEU A 88 9.84 10.14 -10.78
N PRO A 89 10.66 10.57 -11.75
CA PRO A 89 10.19 11.42 -12.85
C PRO A 89 8.98 10.83 -13.56
N HIS A 90 8.01 11.68 -13.89
CA HIS A 90 6.76 11.32 -14.58
C HIS A 90 5.83 10.38 -13.79
N SER A 91 6.03 10.23 -12.48
CA SER A 91 5.12 9.47 -11.63
C SER A 91 3.86 10.25 -11.27
N HIS A 92 2.80 9.51 -11.02
CA HIS A 92 1.55 9.99 -10.43
C HIS A 92 1.46 9.50 -8.98
N TRP A 93 1.18 10.39 -8.05
CA TRP A 93 1.06 10.03 -6.65
C TRP A 93 -0.40 9.82 -6.25
N LEU A 94 -0.81 8.56 -6.20
CA LEU A 94 -2.11 8.12 -5.69
C LEU A 94 -1.98 7.83 -4.20
N ALA A 95 -1.77 8.87 -3.40
CA ALA A 95 -1.50 8.74 -1.98
C ALA A 95 -2.58 7.92 -1.26
N ASN A 96 -2.18 7.10 -0.28
CA ASN A 96 -3.04 6.27 0.57
C ASN A 96 -3.74 5.09 -0.11
N THR A 97 -3.63 4.92 -1.42
CA THR A 97 -4.38 3.89 -2.17
C THR A 97 -3.85 2.47 -2.00
N GLY A 98 -2.75 2.29 -1.30
CA GLY A 98 -2.23 0.99 -0.91
C GLY A 98 -2.72 0.50 0.46
N ASP A 99 -3.66 1.17 1.09
CA ASP A 99 -4.24 0.68 2.34
C ASP A 99 -4.96 -0.66 2.11
N GLY A 100 -4.84 -1.59 3.08
CA GLY A 100 -5.44 -2.91 2.97
C GLY A 100 -6.96 -2.91 3.16
N GLN A 101 -7.52 -1.82 3.65
CA GLN A 101 -8.95 -1.63 3.87
C GLN A 101 -9.36 -0.26 3.32
N LEU A 102 -9.43 -0.14 2.00
CA LEU A 102 -9.95 1.05 1.36
C LEU A 102 -11.47 1.10 1.52
N ASP A 103 -12.00 2.23 2.00
CA ASP A 103 -13.43 2.50 1.85
C ASP A 103 -13.80 2.77 0.37
N ASP A 104 -15.09 2.86 0.09
CA ASP A 104 -15.61 3.05 -1.26
C ASP A 104 -15.09 4.34 -1.92
N ALA A 105 -14.82 5.39 -1.16
CA ALA A 105 -14.34 6.66 -1.71
C ALA A 105 -12.88 6.52 -2.17
N TRP A 106 -12.02 5.90 -1.36
CA TRP A 106 -10.63 5.63 -1.70
C TRP A 106 -10.49 4.58 -2.81
N ALA A 107 -11.33 3.54 -2.81
CA ALA A 107 -11.35 2.56 -3.89
C ALA A 107 -11.77 3.21 -5.23
N ARG A 108 -12.75 4.12 -5.22
CA ARG A 108 -13.13 4.92 -6.41
C ARG A 108 -12.02 5.89 -6.82
N TYR A 109 -11.35 6.54 -5.89
CA TYR A 109 -10.21 7.41 -6.18
C TYR A 109 -9.13 6.62 -6.95
N PHE A 110 -8.71 5.47 -6.42
CA PHE A 110 -7.71 4.60 -7.07
C PHE A 110 -8.16 4.16 -8.48
N SER A 111 -9.35 3.58 -8.58
CA SER A 111 -9.84 3.03 -9.86
C SER A 111 -10.03 4.09 -10.94
N ARG A 112 -10.58 5.27 -10.60
CA ARG A 112 -10.76 6.38 -11.55
C ARG A 112 -9.44 6.93 -12.06
N HIS A 113 -8.47 7.14 -11.18
CA HIS A 113 -7.16 7.63 -11.60
C HIS A 113 -6.43 6.61 -12.48
N LEU A 114 -6.41 5.33 -12.12
CA LEU A 114 -5.84 4.31 -12.99
C LEU A 114 -6.53 4.25 -14.34
N GLN A 115 -7.86 4.31 -14.38
CA GLN A 115 -8.63 4.33 -15.63
C GLN A 115 -8.28 5.55 -16.49
N ARG A 116 -8.21 6.74 -15.90
CA ARG A 116 -7.83 7.98 -16.58
C ARG A 116 -6.41 7.91 -17.14
N LEU A 117 -5.46 7.51 -16.33
CA LEU A 117 -4.03 7.47 -16.68
C LEU A 117 -3.71 6.41 -17.72
N SER A 118 -4.39 5.27 -17.68
CA SER A 118 -4.26 4.21 -18.68
C SER A 118 -5.11 4.41 -19.92
N HIS A 119 -5.94 5.47 -19.98
CA HIS A 119 -6.98 5.64 -21.01
C HIS A 119 -7.94 4.44 -21.11
N GLY A 120 -8.18 3.75 -19.98
CA GLY A 120 -9.00 2.54 -19.89
C GLY A 120 -8.33 1.26 -20.40
N ASP A 121 -7.09 1.35 -20.88
CA ASP A 121 -6.33 0.19 -21.35
C ASP A 121 -5.83 -0.66 -20.18
N LYS A 122 -6.41 -1.86 -20.01
CA LYS A 122 -6.03 -2.82 -18.98
C LYS A 122 -4.70 -3.55 -19.27
N GLN A 123 -4.19 -3.45 -20.48
CA GLN A 123 -2.89 -3.97 -20.89
C GLN A 123 -1.77 -2.92 -20.79
N ARG A 124 -2.09 -1.70 -20.40
CA ARG A 124 -1.08 -0.68 -20.12
C ARG A 124 -0.13 -1.16 -19.03
N ALA A 125 1.17 -1.07 -19.26
CA ALA A 125 2.18 -1.39 -18.26
C ALA A 125 2.06 -0.39 -17.09
N VAL A 126 1.93 -0.89 -15.86
CA VAL A 126 1.82 -0.08 -14.63
C VAL A 126 2.84 -0.58 -13.61
N VAL A 127 3.65 0.33 -13.11
CA VAL A 127 4.62 0.08 -12.03
C VAL A 127 4.10 0.71 -10.75
N PHE A 128 3.89 -0.08 -9.74
CA PHE A 128 3.59 0.40 -8.38
C PHE A 128 4.84 0.45 -7.53
N TYR A 129 5.02 1.54 -6.81
CA TYR A 129 6.11 1.70 -5.86
C TYR A 129 5.69 2.58 -4.67
N CYS A 130 6.56 2.62 -3.69
CA CYS A 130 6.44 3.42 -2.48
C CYS A 130 7.86 3.68 -1.96
N ARG A 131 8.20 3.28 -0.75
CA ARG A 131 9.56 3.18 -0.22
C ARG A 131 9.97 1.72 -0.05
N SER A 132 11.23 1.44 0.23
CA SER A 132 11.66 0.10 0.63
C SER A 132 10.89 -0.38 1.87
N ASP A 133 10.67 -1.68 1.98
CA ASP A 133 9.91 -2.27 3.09
C ASP A 133 8.54 -1.63 3.34
N CYS A 134 7.81 -1.39 2.26
CA CYS A 134 6.51 -0.73 2.29
C CYS A 134 5.44 -1.59 1.60
N TRP A 135 4.52 -2.12 2.39
CA TRP A 135 3.44 -2.99 1.92
C TRP A 135 2.36 -2.28 1.11
N LEU A 136 2.33 -0.95 1.12
CA LEU A 136 1.31 -0.20 0.38
C LEU A 136 1.38 -0.47 -1.12
N SER A 137 2.58 -0.48 -1.70
CA SER A 137 2.76 -0.78 -3.13
C SER A 137 2.46 -2.25 -3.47
N TRP A 138 2.74 -3.17 -2.54
CA TRP A 138 2.34 -4.58 -2.66
C TRP A 138 0.81 -4.73 -2.71
N ASN A 139 0.10 -4.05 -1.82
CA ASN A 139 -1.37 -4.02 -1.82
C ASN A 139 -1.93 -3.38 -3.09
N ALA A 140 -1.32 -2.28 -3.56
CA ALA A 140 -1.78 -1.59 -4.77
C ALA A 140 -1.69 -2.48 -6.02
N VAL A 141 -0.68 -3.36 -6.11
CA VAL A 141 -0.61 -4.40 -7.15
C VAL A 141 -1.86 -5.29 -7.12
N LYS A 142 -2.23 -5.82 -5.94
CA LYS A 142 -3.43 -6.67 -5.80
C LYS A 142 -4.71 -5.92 -6.17
N CYS A 143 -4.83 -4.65 -5.77
CA CYS A 143 -5.98 -3.83 -6.13
C CYS A 143 -6.07 -3.64 -7.65
N ALA A 144 -4.95 -3.39 -8.33
CA ALA A 144 -4.93 -3.21 -9.78
C ALA A 144 -5.24 -4.51 -10.53
N ASP A 145 -4.74 -5.66 -10.05
CA ASP A 145 -5.09 -6.98 -10.57
C ASP A 145 -6.59 -7.24 -10.46
N ALA A 146 -7.18 -7.00 -9.28
CA ALA A 146 -8.61 -7.12 -9.07
C ALA A 146 -9.46 -6.20 -9.98
N LEU A 147 -8.89 -5.08 -10.43
CA LEU A 147 -9.49 -4.19 -11.44
C LEU A 147 -9.24 -4.67 -12.88
N GLY A 148 -8.54 -5.78 -13.09
CA GLY A 148 -8.30 -6.40 -14.40
C GLY A 148 -7.09 -5.86 -15.16
N TYR A 149 -6.16 -5.16 -14.53
CA TYR A 149 -4.90 -4.79 -15.14
C TYR A 149 -3.98 -6.01 -15.22
N THR A 150 -3.37 -6.26 -16.39
CA THR A 150 -2.65 -7.52 -16.67
C THR A 150 -1.14 -7.35 -16.81
N ARG A 151 -0.63 -6.13 -17.05
CA ARG A 151 0.81 -5.86 -17.14
C ARG A 151 1.28 -5.07 -15.93
N LEU A 152 1.38 -5.76 -14.79
CA LEU A 152 1.71 -5.19 -13.50
C LEU A 152 3.18 -5.43 -13.15
N TYR A 153 3.80 -4.40 -12.61
CA TYR A 153 5.16 -4.41 -12.10
C TYR A 153 5.19 -3.84 -10.70
N TRP A 154 6.06 -4.38 -9.88
CA TRP A 154 6.28 -3.91 -8.53
C TRP A 154 7.74 -3.51 -8.35
N TYR A 155 7.99 -2.21 -8.19
CA TYR A 155 9.31 -1.72 -7.83
C TYR A 155 9.43 -1.72 -6.30
N ARG A 156 9.89 -2.88 -5.77
CA ARG A 156 9.88 -3.24 -4.35
C ARG A 156 10.63 -2.25 -3.47
N ASP A 157 11.86 -1.90 -3.87
CA ASP A 157 12.76 -1.08 -3.06
C ASP A 157 12.49 0.43 -3.23
N GLY A 158 11.59 0.77 -4.15
CA GLY A 158 10.92 2.05 -4.27
C GLY A 158 11.84 3.26 -4.36
N LEU A 159 11.33 4.39 -3.86
CA LEU A 159 12.02 5.67 -3.88
C LEU A 159 13.40 5.59 -3.22
N ASP A 160 13.54 4.84 -2.12
CA ASP A 160 14.81 4.76 -1.38
C ASP A 160 15.93 4.17 -2.24
N ALA A 161 15.67 3.09 -3.02
CA ALA A 161 16.67 2.52 -3.90
C ALA A 161 16.97 3.41 -5.12
N TRP A 162 15.96 4.14 -5.60
CA TRP A 162 16.13 5.10 -6.69
C TRP A 162 17.05 6.24 -6.29
N GLU A 163 16.83 6.85 -5.11
CA GLU A 163 17.67 7.91 -4.55
C GLU A 163 19.09 7.41 -4.22
N ASN A 164 19.22 6.20 -3.65
CA ASN A 164 20.52 5.57 -3.36
C ASN A 164 21.35 5.30 -4.63
N ALA A 165 20.69 5.11 -5.77
CA ALA A 165 21.36 5.00 -7.06
C ALA A 165 21.74 6.36 -7.68
N GLY A 166 21.51 7.48 -6.96
CA GLY A 166 21.82 8.83 -7.44
C GLY A 166 20.94 9.31 -8.59
N LEU A 167 19.75 8.71 -8.75
CA LEU A 167 18.84 9.01 -9.85
C LEU A 167 17.93 10.20 -9.51
N PRO A 168 17.49 10.99 -10.51
CA PRO A 168 16.74 12.22 -10.28
C PRO A 168 15.36 11.94 -9.71
N VAL A 169 14.92 12.83 -8.80
CA VAL A 169 13.57 12.86 -8.24
C VAL A 169 12.97 14.25 -8.41
N HIS A 170 11.64 14.36 -8.37
CA HIS A 170 10.92 15.63 -8.51
C HIS A 170 9.99 15.84 -7.33
N PRO A 171 9.82 17.08 -6.83
CA PRO A 171 8.79 17.40 -5.84
C PRO A 171 7.43 16.92 -6.32
N ALA A 172 6.65 16.32 -5.43
CA ALA A 172 5.38 15.70 -5.76
C ALA A 172 4.24 16.23 -4.90
N THR A 173 3.05 16.29 -5.52
CA THR A 173 1.77 16.49 -4.85
C THR A 173 0.84 15.34 -5.19
N PRO A 174 -0.01 14.89 -4.24
CA PRO A 174 -0.99 13.86 -4.55
C PRO A 174 -1.95 14.28 -5.67
N GLU A 175 -2.37 13.34 -6.49
CA GLU A 175 -3.48 13.54 -7.43
C GLU A 175 -4.73 13.99 -6.66
N ALA A 176 -5.54 14.86 -7.27
CA ALA A 176 -6.71 15.42 -6.61
C ALA A 176 -7.71 14.30 -6.19
N PHE A 177 -8.18 14.38 -4.96
CA PHE A 177 -9.27 13.53 -4.50
C PHE A 177 -10.59 14.08 -5.03
N PRO A 178 -11.46 13.22 -5.65
CA PRO A 178 -12.70 13.65 -6.30
C PRO A 178 -13.80 14.06 -5.32
#